data_1f5e6844fb7ac9692dee0ded312bcee6
#
_entry.id   1f5e6844fb7ac9692dee0ded312bcee6
#
_cell.length_a   1.000
_cell.length_b   1.000
_cell.length_c   1.000
_cell.angle_alpha   90.00
_cell.angle_beta   90.00
_cell.angle_gamma   90.00
#
_symmetry.space_group_name_H-M   'P 1'
#
loop_
_entity.id
_entity.type
_entity.pdbx_description
1 polymer ?
#
loop_
_entity_poly.entity_id
_entity_poly.type
_entity_poly.pdbx_seq_one_letter_code
_entity_poly.pdbx_strand_id
1 'polypeptide(L)'
;LRETVKYAPARSRYRVIIIDEAHQISKDGFNALLKTLEEPPPHVVFMMATTESQKIPETILSRCQRFQLRSITLTDIFDRLKRIVDAEKIPVEEAALREVARSAHGSLRDALSLLDQVIAFAPQGATVEDVRSLLGLLPGAFVRQFTETIQSGVPAKVLQAVQTAIEDGLDLSQLAEDLLDRRHRLLLWKAGVRDPRAPDAAEMEQEAALLSEERLERDLAVLSRAVADMRRSEVPRVTFE
;
A
#
# COMPACT_ATOMS: atom_id res chain seq x y z
N LEU A 1 14.66 -2.91 -31.95
CA LEU A 1 13.32 -3.52 -31.98
C LEU A 1 12.84 -3.81 -33.43
N ARG A 2 12.83 -2.82 -34.34
CA ARG A 2 12.35 -3.02 -35.73
C ARG A 2 13.09 -4.08 -36.52
N GLU A 3 14.39 -4.24 -36.34
CA GLU A 3 15.19 -5.29 -37.01
C GLU A 3 15.00 -6.64 -36.37
N THR A 4 14.93 -6.69 -35.06
CA THR A 4 14.79 -7.93 -34.29
C THR A 4 13.43 -8.63 -34.52
N VAL A 5 12.37 -7.85 -34.83
CA VAL A 5 11.01 -8.35 -35.09
C VAL A 5 10.90 -9.14 -36.41
N LYS A 6 11.77 -8.88 -37.39
CA LYS A 6 11.74 -9.51 -38.72
C LYS A 6 12.12 -10.99 -38.72
N TYR A 7 12.88 -11.42 -37.72
CA TYR A 7 13.40 -12.78 -37.68
C TYR A 7 12.52 -13.70 -36.82
N ALA A 8 12.13 -14.84 -37.32
CA ALA A 8 11.43 -15.88 -36.58
C ALA A 8 12.31 -16.41 -35.43
N PRO A 9 11.73 -16.77 -34.29
CA PRO A 9 12.48 -17.37 -33.19
C PRO A 9 13.00 -18.76 -33.56
N ALA A 10 14.27 -19.06 -33.19
CA ALA A 10 14.93 -20.32 -33.56
C ALA A 10 14.40 -21.56 -32.81
N ARG A 11 13.79 -21.39 -31.61
CA ARG A 11 13.43 -22.50 -30.71
C ARG A 11 11.98 -22.43 -30.17
N SER A 12 11.19 -21.45 -30.54
CA SER A 12 9.83 -21.26 -30.01
C SER A 12 8.86 -20.85 -31.12
N ARG A 13 7.54 -20.96 -30.86
CA ARG A 13 6.50 -20.57 -31.83
C ARG A 13 6.36 -19.06 -31.94
N TYR A 14 6.58 -18.35 -30.85
CA TYR A 14 6.39 -16.90 -30.76
C TYR A 14 7.61 -16.21 -30.17
N ARG A 15 7.83 -14.98 -30.63
CA ARG A 15 8.73 -14.01 -30.01
C ARG A 15 7.85 -13.04 -29.21
N VAL A 16 7.94 -13.08 -27.89
CA VAL A 16 7.23 -12.18 -27.01
C VAL A 16 8.13 -10.98 -26.68
N ILE A 17 7.63 -9.79 -26.91
CA ILE A 17 8.29 -8.52 -26.59
C ILE A 17 7.51 -7.86 -25.47
N ILE A 18 8.11 -7.78 -24.30
CA ILE A 18 7.51 -7.13 -23.14
C ILE A 18 8.10 -5.71 -23.02
N ILE A 19 7.21 -4.73 -22.97
CA ILE A 19 7.56 -3.33 -22.76
C ILE A 19 6.90 -2.92 -21.45
N ASP A 20 7.74 -2.81 -20.43
CA ASP A 20 7.30 -2.34 -19.12
C ASP A 20 7.30 -0.81 -19.09
N GLU A 21 6.42 -0.21 -18.27
CA GLU A 21 6.21 1.23 -18.16
C GLU A 21 6.07 1.92 -19.54
N ALA A 22 5.24 1.33 -20.40
CA ALA A 22 5.09 1.76 -21.80
C ALA A 22 4.76 3.25 -21.97
N HIS A 23 4.18 3.88 -20.93
CA HIS A 23 3.90 5.33 -20.93
C HIS A 23 5.17 6.20 -21.00
N GLN A 24 6.35 5.63 -20.73
CA GLN A 24 7.64 6.34 -20.87
C GLN A 24 8.18 6.37 -22.31
N ILE A 25 7.55 5.63 -23.22
CA ILE A 25 7.93 5.69 -24.64
C ILE A 25 7.56 7.07 -25.19
N SER A 26 8.52 7.71 -25.87
CA SER A 26 8.30 8.99 -26.56
C SER A 26 7.25 8.85 -27.70
N LYS A 27 6.63 9.96 -28.08
CA LYS A 27 5.68 9.98 -29.22
C LYS A 27 6.31 9.42 -30.48
N ASP A 28 7.57 9.75 -30.76
CA ASP A 28 8.29 9.24 -31.92
C ASP A 28 8.58 7.74 -31.79
N GLY A 29 8.83 7.26 -30.58
CA GLY A 29 8.95 5.84 -30.27
C GLY A 29 7.66 5.07 -30.57
N PHE A 30 6.51 5.59 -30.15
CA PHE A 30 5.21 5.02 -30.50
C PHE A 30 4.94 5.04 -32.00
N ASN A 31 5.18 6.17 -32.66
CA ASN A 31 5.04 6.30 -34.12
C ASN A 31 5.90 5.27 -34.86
N ALA A 32 7.10 5.01 -34.35
CA ALA A 32 7.97 3.98 -34.90
C ALA A 32 7.43 2.55 -34.75
N LEU A 33 6.60 2.29 -33.74
CA LEU A 33 5.97 0.99 -33.49
C LEU A 33 4.67 0.78 -34.27
N LEU A 34 3.96 1.87 -34.66
CA LEU A 34 2.64 1.80 -35.28
C LEU A 34 2.61 0.83 -36.45
N LYS A 35 3.54 0.94 -37.41
CA LYS A 35 3.57 0.07 -38.59
C LYS A 35 3.70 -1.42 -38.23
N THR A 36 4.43 -1.74 -37.17
CA THR A 36 4.63 -3.12 -36.71
C THR A 36 3.41 -3.63 -35.91
N LEU A 37 2.68 -2.73 -35.25
CA LEU A 37 1.46 -3.07 -34.53
C LEU A 37 0.24 -3.16 -35.43
N GLU A 38 0.27 -2.48 -36.60
CA GLU A 38 -0.77 -2.61 -37.63
C GLU A 38 -0.69 -3.93 -38.38
N GLU A 39 0.52 -4.33 -38.73
CA GLU A 39 0.81 -5.57 -39.46
C GLU A 39 1.88 -6.38 -38.71
N PRO A 40 1.55 -6.95 -37.54
CA PRO A 40 2.51 -7.71 -36.77
C PRO A 40 2.87 -9.02 -37.50
N PRO A 41 4.16 -9.39 -37.54
CA PRO A 41 4.55 -10.70 -38.02
C PRO A 41 3.85 -11.80 -37.20
N PRO A 42 3.39 -12.90 -37.83
CA PRO A 42 2.55 -13.92 -37.17
C PRO A 42 3.24 -14.62 -35.99
N HIS A 43 4.55 -14.49 -35.87
CA HIS A 43 5.35 -15.05 -34.79
C HIS A 43 5.68 -14.04 -33.69
N VAL A 44 5.14 -12.82 -33.71
CA VAL A 44 5.47 -11.74 -32.75
C VAL A 44 4.25 -11.40 -31.92
N VAL A 45 4.45 -11.30 -30.61
CA VAL A 45 3.47 -10.82 -29.64
C VAL A 45 4.07 -9.67 -28.85
N PHE A 46 3.38 -8.53 -28.84
CA PHE A 46 3.74 -7.39 -27.97
C PHE A 46 2.89 -7.42 -26.69
N MET A 47 3.54 -7.28 -25.56
CA MET A 47 2.90 -7.07 -24.25
C MET A 47 3.39 -5.73 -23.70
N MET A 48 2.48 -4.80 -23.51
CA MET A 48 2.78 -3.49 -22.92
C MET A 48 2.15 -3.41 -21.53
N ALA A 49 2.95 -3.11 -20.52
CA ALA A 49 2.49 -2.83 -19.17
C ALA A 49 2.62 -1.35 -18.87
N THR A 50 1.64 -0.77 -18.17
CA THR A 50 1.67 0.63 -17.77
C THR A 50 0.78 0.87 -16.56
N THR A 51 1.20 1.76 -15.66
CA THR A 51 0.39 2.31 -14.58
C THR A 51 -0.48 3.49 -15.03
N GLU A 52 -0.17 4.09 -16.21
CA GLU A 52 -0.81 5.30 -16.71
C GLU A 52 -1.33 5.10 -18.15
N SER A 53 -2.39 4.32 -18.29
CA SER A 53 -2.97 4.01 -19.60
C SER A 53 -3.42 5.26 -20.37
N GLN A 54 -3.80 6.35 -19.67
CA GLN A 54 -4.19 7.63 -20.26
C GLN A 54 -3.06 8.34 -21.01
N LYS A 55 -1.79 7.99 -20.74
CA LYS A 55 -0.62 8.53 -21.44
C LYS A 55 -0.27 7.76 -22.72
N ILE A 56 -0.87 6.60 -22.94
CA ILE A 56 -0.67 5.80 -24.16
C ILE A 56 -1.53 6.40 -25.30
N PRO A 57 -0.97 6.66 -26.48
CA PRO A 57 -1.75 7.18 -27.61
C PRO A 57 -2.91 6.28 -28.00
N GLU A 58 -4.07 6.87 -28.29
CA GLU A 58 -5.28 6.13 -28.70
C GLU A 58 -5.04 5.26 -29.93
N THR A 59 -4.16 5.70 -30.84
CA THR A 59 -3.74 4.94 -32.03
C THR A 59 -3.07 3.61 -31.69
N ILE A 60 -2.41 3.52 -30.55
CA ILE A 60 -1.81 2.28 -30.02
C ILE A 60 -2.90 1.47 -29.31
N LEU A 61 -3.65 2.11 -28.42
CA LEU A 61 -4.69 1.46 -27.63
C LEU A 61 -5.77 0.78 -28.47
N SER A 62 -6.13 1.38 -29.63
CA SER A 62 -7.13 0.81 -30.54
C SER A 62 -6.68 -0.49 -31.23
N ARG A 63 -5.37 -0.81 -31.19
CA ARG A 63 -4.77 -2.02 -31.79
C ARG A 63 -4.36 -3.03 -30.74
N CYS A 64 -4.64 -2.76 -29.45
CA CYS A 64 -4.28 -3.63 -28.35
C CYS A 64 -5.50 -4.19 -27.65
N GLN A 65 -5.43 -5.44 -27.23
CA GLN A 65 -6.35 -5.97 -26.24
C GLN A 65 -5.93 -5.45 -24.87
N ARG A 66 -6.88 -4.87 -24.12
CA ARG A 66 -6.63 -4.27 -22.81
C ARG A 66 -7.03 -5.23 -21.70
N PHE A 67 -6.15 -5.38 -20.72
CA PHE A 67 -6.39 -6.13 -19.50
C PHE A 67 -6.10 -5.21 -18.31
N GLN A 68 -7.09 -5.04 -17.45
CA GLN A 68 -6.91 -4.27 -16.21
C GLN A 68 -6.54 -5.23 -15.09
N LEU A 69 -5.33 -5.07 -14.56
CA LEU A 69 -4.88 -5.75 -13.35
C LEU A 69 -5.37 -4.98 -12.13
N ARG A 70 -5.80 -5.71 -11.10
CA ARG A 70 -6.26 -5.15 -9.84
C ARG A 70 -5.22 -5.38 -8.76
N SER A 71 -5.23 -4.53 -7.73
CA SER A 71 -4.49 -4.77 -6.50
C SER A 71 -4.91 -6.11 -5.89
N ILE A 72 -3.96 -6.82 -5.34
CA ILE A 72 -4.19 -8.09 -4.65
C ILE A 72 -4.84 -7.79 -3.29
N THR A 73 -5.78 -8.62 -2.86
CA THR A 73 -6.44 -8.42 -1.56
C THR A 73 -5.45 -8.67 -0.41
N LEU A 74 -5.69 -8.02 0.73
CA LEU A 74 -4.89 -8.25 1.94
C LEU A 74 -4.88 -9.74 2.32
N THR A 75 -6.02 -10.42 2.22
CA THR A 75 -6.14 -11.84 2.52
C THR A 75 -5.28 -12.70 1.60
N ASP A 76 -5.31 -12.45 0.29
CA ASP A 76 -4.50 -13.22 -0.67
C ASP A 76 -3.00 -12.99 -0.44
N ILE A 77 -2.59 -11.76 -0.14
CA ILE A 77 -1.19 -11.45 0.22
C ILE A 77 -0.81 -12.18 1.49
N PHE A 78 -1.61 -12.06 2.56
CA PHE A 78 -1.37 -12.75 3.82
C PHE A 78 -1.23 -14.26 3.64
N ASP A 79 -2.17 -14.89 2.92
CA ASP A 79 -2.14 -16.34 2.66
C ASP A 79 -0.87 -16.73 1.88
N ARG A 80 -0.43 -15.88 0.96
CA ARG A 80 0.81 -16.12 0.22
C ARG A 80 2.04 -16.02 1.11
N LEU A 81 2.13 -14.98 1.94
CA LEU A 81 3.22 -14.81 2.90
C LEU A 81 3.26 -15.99 3.88
N LYS A 82 2.10 -16.38 4.43
CA LYS A 82 1.99 -17.51 5.36
C LYS A 82 2.52 -18.81 4.74
N ARG A 83 2.13 -19.12 3.49
CA ARG A 83 2.65 -20.30 2.79
C ARG A 83 4.16 -20.29 2.64
N ILE A 84 4.78 -19.12 2.44
CA ILE A 84 6.21 -18.99 2.30
C ILE A 84 6.90 -19.26 3.64
N VAL A 85 6.49 -18.57 4.71
CA VAL A 85 7.12 -18.74 6.03
C VAL A 85 6.94 -20.14 6.58
N ASP A 86 5.79 -20.78 6.34
CA ASP A 86 5.53 -22.17 6.73
C ASP A 86 6.44 -23.15 5.96
N ALA A 87 6.61 -22.96 4.63
CA ALA A 87 7.45 -23.79 3.79
C ALA A 87 8.94 -23.67 4.14
N GLU A 88 9.40 -22.45 4.40
CA GLU A 88 10.80 -22.14 4.78
C GLU A 88 11.05 -22.33 6.29
N LYS A 89 9.99 -22.63 7.08
CA LYS A 89 10.03 -22.77 8.53
C LYS A 89 10.59 -21.54 9.25
N ILE A 90 10.23 -20.38 8.79
CA ILE A 90 10.65 -19.10 9.36
C ILE A 90 9.69 -18.72 10.48
N PRO A 91 10.16 -18.44 11.69
CA PRO A 91 9.29 -18.08 12.81
C PRO A 91 8.82 -16.62 12.65
N VAL A 92 7.59 -16.42 12.19
CA VAL A 92 6.95 -15.10 12.09
C VAL A 92 5.53 -15.22 12.62
N GLU A 93 5.14 -14.33 13.51
CA GLU A 93 3.79 -14.28 14.06
C GLU A 93 2.75 -13.96 12.95
N GLU A 94 1.57 -14.56 13.04
CA GLU A 94 0.48 -14.25 12.09
C GLU A 94 0.09 -12.77 12.10
N ALA A 95 0.14 -12.12 13.26
CA ALA A 95 -0.11 -10.70 13.41
C ALA A 95 0.93 -9.85 12.65
N ALA A 96 2.21 -10.25 12.69
CA ALA A 96 3.28 -9.63 11.94
C ALA A 96 3.07 -9.79 10.42
N LEU A 97 2.72 -10.99 9.95
CA LEU A 97 2.42 -11.22 8.53
C LEU A 97 1.24 -10.39 8.03
N ARG A 98 0.23 -10.16 8.87
CA ARG A 98 -0.91 -9.29 8.53
C ARG A 98 -0.49 -7.84 8.41
N GLU A 99 0.39 -7.38 9.29
CA GLU A 99 0.91 -6.00 9.23
C GLU A 99 1.75 -5.79 7.96
N VAL A 100 2.62 -6.75 7.60
CA VAL A 100 3.36 -6.75 6.33
C VAL A 100 2.39 -6.73 5.13
N ALA A 101 1.36 -7.59 5.12
CA ALA A 101 0.38 -7.64 4.05
C ALA A 101 -0.41 -6.32 3.91
N ARG A 102 -0.70 -5.65 5.03
CA ARG A 102 -1.38 -4.35 5.06
C ARG A 102 -0.49 -3.26 4.48
N SER A 103 0.76 -3.19 4.95
CA SER A 103 1.73 -2.17 4.53
C SER A 103 2.15 -2.30 3.05
N ALA A 104 1.89 -3.44 2.43
CA ALA A 104 2.15 -3.66 1.01
C ALA A 104 1.10 -3.06 0.06
N HIS A 105 -0.01 -2.52 0.55
CA HIS A 105 -1.04 -1.80 -0.22
C HIS A 105 -1.49 -2.52 -1.51
N GLY A 106 -1.60 -3.85 -1.46
CA GLY A 106 -2.04 -4.66 -2.59
C GLY A 106 -0.94 -5.09 -3.58
N SER A 107 0.32 -4.79 -3.27
CA SER A 107 1.50 -5.21 -4.04
C SER A 107 2.17 -6.44 -3.40
N LEU A 108 2.13 -7.58 -4.09
CA LEU A 108 2.83 -8.78 -3.59
C LEU A 108 4.36 -8.61 -3.64
N ARG A 109 4.89 -7.83 -4.61
CA ARG A 109 6.32 -7.53 -4.69
C ARG A 109 6.79 -6.81 -3.44
N ASP A 110 6.06 -5.77 -3.02
CA ASP A 110 6.42 -4.98 -1.84
C ASP A 110 6.23 -5.80 -0.58
N ALA A 111 5.18 -6.62 -0.49
CA ALA A 111 4.97 -7.56 0.61
C ALA A 111 6.14 -8.54 0.79
N LEU A 112 6.66 -9.10 -0.30
CA LEU A 112 7.81 -10.00 -0.26
C LEU A 112 9.10 -9.26 0.15
N SER A 113 9.31 -8.07 -0.39
CA SER A 113 10.47 -7.24 -0.02
C SER A 113 10.43 -6.83 1.45
N LEU A 114 9.25 -6.50 1.98
CA LEU A 114 9.06 -6.22 3.39
C LEU A 114 9.28 -7.47 4.27
N LEU A 115 8.77 -8.62 3.84
CA LEU A 115 8.99 -9.89 4.54
C LEU A 115 10.48 -10.22 4.65
N ASP A 116 11.25 -10.07 3.58
CA ASP A 116 12.68 -10.30 3.58
C ASP A 116 13.39 -9.37 4.58
N GLN A 117 12.99 -8.09 4.64
CA GLN A 117 13.53 -7.14 5.62
C GLN A 117 13.19 -7.53 7.06
N VAL A 118 11.93 -7.95 7.30
CA VAL A 118 11.46 -8.40 8.63
C VAL A 118 12.26 -9.63 9.10
N ILE A 119 12.47 -10.60 8.22
CA ILE A 119 13.27 -11.81 8.53
C ILE A 119 14.71 -11.45 8.86
N ALA A 120 15.29 -10.52 8.11
CA ALA A 120 16.65 -10.06 8.37
C ALA A 120 16.79 -9.27 9.69
N PHE A 121 15.75 -8.52 10.06
CA PHE A 121 15.70 -7.72 11.28
C PHE A 121 15.51 -8.58 12.54
N ALA A 122 14.61 -9.57 12.48
CA ALA A 122 14.25 -10.44 13.61
C ALA A 122 14.37 -11.95 13.25
N PRO A 123 15.60 -12.47 13.05
CA PRO A 123 15.81 -13.84 12.57
C PRO A 123 15.42 -14.94 13.58
N GLN A 124 15.26 -14.61 14.84
CA GLN A 124 14.86 -15.53 15.90
C GLN A 124 13.34 -15.64 16.07
N GLY A 125 12.59 -14.80 15.39
CA GLY A 125 11.13 -14.74 15.42
C GLY A 125 10.64 -13.30 15.34
N ALA A 126 9.84 -13.00 14.32
CA ALA A 126 9.35 -11.65 14.10
C ALA A 126 7.97 -11.46 14.72
N THR A 127 7.84 -10.45 15.56
CA THR A 127 6.60 -9.97 16.18
C THR A 127 5.98 -8.82 15.38
N VAL A 128 4.75 -8.44 15.72
CA VAL A 128 4.12 -7.27 15.11
C VAL A 128 4.85 -5.97 15.44
N GLU A 129 5.42 -5.87 16.63
CA GLU A 129 6.23 -4.73 17.09
C GLU A 129 7.52 -4.60 16.28
N ASP A 130 8.17 -5.70 15.94
CA ASP A 130 9.37 -5.70 15.09
C ASP A 130 9.04 -5.16 13.69
N VAL A 131 7.91 -5.59 13.12
CA VAL A 131 7.43 -5.08 11.83
C VAL A 131 7.14 -3.58 11.91
N ARG A 132 6.43 -3.14 12.94
CA ARG A 132 6.09 -1.71 13.12
C ARG A 132 7.36 -0.87 13.30
N SER A 133 8.32 -1.35 14.09
CA SER A 133 9.61 -0.68 14.29
C SER A 133 10.40 -0.57 12.98
N LEU A 134 10.47 -1.66 12.21
CA LEU A 134 11.17 -1.69 10.92
C LEU A 134 10.55 -0.71 9.91
N LEU A 135 9.23 -0.61 9.89
CA LEU A 135 8.49 0.27 8.99
C LEU A 135 8.40 1.72 9.47
N GLY A 136 8.96 2.02 10.65
CA GLY A 136 8.83 3.35 11.27
C GLY A 136 7.41 3.67 11.72
N LEU A 137 6.54 2.66 11.85
CA LEU A 137 5.18 2.83 12.36
C LEU A 137 5.21 3.02 13.87
N LEU A 138 4.29 3.79 14.38
CA LEU A 138 4.22 4.03 15.82
C LEU A 138 3.73 2.77 16.57
N PRO A 139 4.20 2.57 17.84
CA PRO A 139 3.69 1.48 18.66
C PRO A 139 2.16 1.52 18.76
N GLY A 140 1.50 0.38 18.56
CA GLY A 140 0.03 0.33 18.55
C GLY A 140 -0.59 0.82 19.86
N ALA A 141 0.08 0.56 21.00
CA ALA A 141 -0.32 1.06 22.30
C ALA A 141 -0.34 2.59 22.39
N PHE A 142 0.69 3.23 21.78
CA PHE A 142 0.77 4.71 21.74
C PHE A 142 -0.37 5.31 20.91
N VAL A 143 -0.63 4.77 19.72
CA VAL A 143 -1.72 5.24 18.85
C VAL A 143 -3.08 5.11 19.56
N ARG A 144 -3.30 4.01 20.31
CA ARG A 144 -4.51 3.82 21.11
C ARG A 144 -4.65 4.89 22.20
N GLN A 145 -3.62 5.05 23.03
CA GLN A 145 -3.63 6.04 24.12
C GLN A 145 -3.85 7.46 23.58
N PHE A 146 -3.23 7.79 22.47
CA PHE A 146 -3.42 9.08 21.81
C PHE A 146 -4.87 9.25 21.31
N THR A 147 -5.44 8.19 20.72
CA THR A 147 -6.84 8.14 20.28
C THR A 147 -7.81 8.37 21.44
N GLU A 148 -7.61 7.70 22.58
CA GLU A 148 -8.41 7.89 23.80
C GLU A 148 -8.29 9.33 24.32
N THR A 149 -7.10 9.91 24.24
CA THR A 149 -6.87 11.30 24.64
C THR A 149 -7.67 12.27 23.76
N ILE A 150 -7.70 12.05 22.43
CA ILE A 150 -8.55 12.83 21.51
C ILE A 150 -10.03 12.65 21.87
N GLN A 151 -10.47 11.42 22.16
CA GLN A 151 -11.86 11.12 22.50
C GLN A 151 -12.30 11.77 23.80
N SER A 152 -11.37 12.03 24.73
CA SER A 152 -11.67 12.76 25.99
C SER A 152 -12.21 14.17 25.75
N GLY A 153 -11.98 14.76 24.58
CA GLY A 153 -12.43 16.10 24.22
C GLY A 153 -11.77 17.22 25.00
N VAL A 154 -10.67 16.96 25.71
CA VAL A 154 -9.95 17.94 26.53
C VAL A 154 -8.73 18.46 25.75
N PRO A 155 -8.75 19.67 25.17
CA PRO A 155 -7.67 20.18 24.31
C PRO A 155 -6.31 20.16 25.00
N ALA A 156 -6.25 20.55 26.28
CA ALA A 156 -5.00 20.59 27.03
C ALA A 156 -4.31 19.22 27.11
N LYS A 157 -5.07 18.13 27.25
CA LYS A 157 -4.53 16.77 27.28
C LYS A 157 -3.97 16.36 25.89
N VAL A 158 -4.66 16.75 24.82
CA VAL A 158 -4.22 16.46 23.46
C VAL A 158 -2.91 17.19 23.17
N LEU A 159 -2.83 18.48 23.46
CA LEU A 159 -1.60 19.25 23.27
C LEU A 159 -0.43 18.71 24.12
N GLN A 160 -0.70 18.27 25.34
CA GLN A 160 0.32 17.63 26.18
C GLN A 160 0.78 16.30 25.57
N ALA A 161 -0.12 15.50 25.03
CA ALA A 161 0.24 14.23 24.36
C ALA A 161 1.07 14.48 23.10
N VAL A 162 0.75 15.52 22.33
CA VAL A 162 1.58 15.96 21.17
C VAL A 162 2.97 16.37 21.63
N GLN A 163 3.08 17.16 22.71
CA GLN A 163 4.37 17.58 23.25
C GLN A 163 5.22 16.36 23.68
N THR A 164 4.60 15.39 24.40
CA THR A 164 5.28 14.16 24.80
C THR A 164 5.74 13.36 23.59
N ALA A 165 4.90 13.24 22.53
CA ALA A 165 5.29 12.56 21.30
C ALA A 165 6.54 13.18 20.66
N ILE A 166 6.64 14.51 20.67
CA ILE A 166 7.81 15.23 20.13
C ILE A 166 9.04 14.98 20.99
N GLU A 167 8.90 15.02 22.33
CA GLU A 167 10.01 14.77 23.27
C GLU A 167 10.54 13.35 23.16
N ASP A 168 9.65 12.39 22.87
CA ASP A 168 9.99 10.98 22.59
C ASP A 168 10.54 10.76 21.17
N GLY A 169 10.65 11.82 20.37
CA GLY A 169 11.21 11.76 19.00
C GLY A 169 10.29 11.11 17.97
N LEU A 170 8.99 11.02 18.22
CA LEU A 170 8.04 10.41 17.32
C LEU A 170 7.72 11.34 16.13
N ASP A 171 7.52 10.75 14.95
CA ASP A 171 7.12 11.50 13.76
C ASP A 171 5.62 11.81 13.79
N LEU A 172 5.29 13.10 13.89
CA LEU A 172 3.90 13.57 13.90
C LEU A 172 3.17 13.30 12.56
N SER A 173 3.91 13.28 11.45
CA SER A 173 3.29 12.95 10.15
C SER A 173 2.86 11.49 10.14
N GLN A 174 3.70 10.60 10.65
CA GLN A 174 3.37 9.20 10.81
C GLN A 174 2.20 9.01 11.80
N LEU A 175 2.17 9.78 12.91
CA LEU A 175 1.06 9.76 13.84
C LEU A 175 -0.26 10.14 13.17
N ALA A 176 -0.25 11.19 12.35
CA ALA A 176 -1.44 11.61 11.61
C ALA A 176 -1.92 10.52 10.63
N GLU A 177 -0.99 9.87 9.92
CA GLU A 177 -1.30 8.78 9.01
C GLU A 177 -1.85 7.54 9.74
N ASP A 178 -1.26 7.15 10.85
CA ASP A 178 -1.72 6.01 11.68
C ASP A 178 -3.12 6.29 12.27
N LEU A 179 -3.40 7.52 12.71
CA LEU A 179 -4.72 7.94 13.17
C LEU A 179 -5.75 7.90 12.05
N LEU A 180 -5.38 8.38 10.86
CA LEU A 180 -6.24 8.37 9.68
C LEU A 180 -6.61 6.93 9.29
N ASP A 181 -5.62 6.02 9.21
CA ASP A 181 -5.85 4.60 8.92
C ASP A 181 -6.78 3.97 9.96
N ARG A 182 -6.53 4.21 11.25
CA ARG A 182 -7.37 3.70 12.33
C ARG A 182 -8.82 4.17 12.21
N ARG A 183 -9.07 5.46 11.94
CA ARG A 183 -10.43 6.01 11.75
C ARG A 183 -11.12 5.44 10.52
N HIS A 184 -10.40 5.27 9.42
CA HIS A 184 -10.91 4.63 8.22
C HIS A 184 -11.32 3.18 8.47
N ARG A 185 -10.49 2.41 9.17
CA ARG A 185 -10.80 1.03 9.56
C ARG A 185 -12.03 0.93 10.45
N LEU A 186 -12.18 1.85 11.41
CA LEU A 186 -13.38 1.93 12.25
C LEU A 186 -14.65 2.20 11.45
N LEU A 187 -14.59 3.09 10.48
CA LEU A 187 -15.72 3.37 9.59
C LEU A 187 -16.10 2.14 8.76
N LEU A 188 -15.11 1.46 8.17
CA LEU A 188 -15.33 0.22 7.44
C LEU A 188 -15.94 -0.87 8.34
N TRP A 189 -15.45 -0.98 9.58
CA TRP A 189 -15.97 -1.92 10.57
C TRP A 189 -17.46 -1.68 10.87
N LYS A 190 -17.86 -0.43 11.07
CA LYS A 190 -19.26 -0.04 11.25
C LYS A 190 -20.11 -0.33 10.02
N ALA A 191 -19.57 -0.10 8.83
CA ALA A 191 -20.22 -0.42 7.56
C ALA A 191 -20.34 -1.94 7.27
N GLY A 192 -19.85 -2.79 8.20
CA GLY A 192 -19.94 -4.26 8.08
C GLY A 192 -18.74 -4.91 7.35
N VAL A 193 -17.76 -4.13 6.92
CA VAL A 193 -16.50 -4.65 6.36
C VAL A 193 -15.55 -4.98 7.52
N ARG A 194 -15.67 -6.18 8.04
CA ARG A 194 -14.95 -6.64 9.24
C ARG A 194 -13.92 -7.70 8.91
N ASP A 195 -12.72 -7.60 9.49
CA ASP A 195 -11.77 -8.72 9.55
C ASP A 195 -11.70 -9.28 10.98
N PRO A 196 -12.45 -10.36 11.28
CA PRO A 196 -12.47 -10.94 12.61
C PRO A 196 -11.13 -11.54 13.05
N ARG A 197 -10.20 -11.73 12.10
CA ARG A 197 -8.86 -12.27 12.37
C ARG A 197 -7.82 -11.15 12.57
N ALA A 198 -8.22 -9.88 12.47
CA ALA A 198 -7.32 -8.78 12.77
C ALA A 198 -6.86 -8.86 14.25
N PRO A 199 -5.57 -8.59 14.54
CA PRO A 199 -5.04 -8.65 15.91
C PRO A 199 -5.80 -7.75 16.89
N ASP A 200 -6.30 -6.63 16.38
CA ASP A 200 -7.04 -5.60 17.10
C ASP A 200 -8.58 -5.69 16.93
N ALA A 201 -9.09 -6.83 16.45
CA ALA A 201 -10.53 -6.98 16.15
C ALA A 201 -11.45 -6.68 17.36
N ALA A 202 -11.07 -7.16 18.55
CA ALA A 202 -11.86 -6.94 19.78
C ALA A 202 -11.85 -5.46 20.18
N GLU A 203 -10.72 -4.77 20.02
CA GLU A 203 -10.58 -3.34 20.28
C GLU A 203 -11.40 -2.51 19.27
N MET A 204 -11.32 -2.90 18.00
CA MET A 204 -12.10 -2.26 16.93
C MET A 204 -13.60 -2.35 17.16
N GLU A 205 -14.10 -3.51 17.63
CA GLU A 205 -15.52 -3.67 17.98
C GLU A 205 -15.93 -2.73 19.12
N GLN A 206 -15.12 -2.66 20.19
CA GLN A 206 -15.37 -1.78 21.32
C GLN A 206 -15.35 -0.32 20.93
N GLU A 207 -14.32 0.12 20.20
CA GLU A 207 -14.16 1.51 19.78
C GLU A 207 -15.25 1.91 18.76
N ALA A 208 -15.60 1.03 17.83
CA ALA A 208 -16.68 1.27 16.88
C ALA A 208 -18.05 1.42 17.57
N ALA A 209 -18.29 0.74 18.70
CA ALA A 209 -19.51 0.90 19.46
C ALA A 209 -19.64 2.29 20.12
N LEU A 210 -18.52 2.93 20.45
CA LEU A 210 -18.48 4.24 21.13
C LEU A 210 -18.60 5.43 20.18
N LEU A 211 -18.29 5.27 18.89
CA LEU A 211 -18.24 6.37 17.92
C LEU A 211 -19.44 6.31 16.96
N SER A 212 -20.02 7.44 16.62
CA SER A 212 -21.00 7.52 15.54
C SER A 212 -20.32 7.58 14.17
N GLU A 213 -21.04 7.17 13.11
CA GLU A 213 -20.55 7.27 11.73
C GLU A 213 -20.23 8.72 11.35
N GLU A 214 -21.12 9.66 11.69
CA GLU A 214 -20.93 11.09 11.45
C GLU A 214 -19.66 11.64 12.15
N ARG A 215 -19.32 11.10 13.32
CA ARG A 215 -18.08 11.48 14.02
C ARG A 215 -16.86 10.95 13.27
N LEU A 216 -16.89 9.69 12.84
CA LEU A 216 -15.80 9.08 12.08
C LEU A 216 -15.57 9.78 10.73
N GLU A 217 -16.64 10.15 10.02
CA GLU A 217 -16.56 10.91 8.77
C GLU A 217 -15.90 12.27 8.95
N ARG A 218 -16.29 12.99 10.01
CA ARG A 218 -15.67 14.28 10.36
C ARG A 218 -14.20 14.12 10.72
N ASP A 219 -13.86 13.15 11.57
CA ASP A 219 -12.48 12.88 11.97
C ASP A 219 -11.63 12.54 10.74
N LEU A 220 -12.14 11.72 9.80
CA LEU A 220 -11.47 11.40 8.54
C LEU A 220 -11.24 12.63 7.65
N ALA A 221 -12.23 13.51 7.53
CA ALA A 221 -12.10 14.72 6.73
C ALA A 221 -11.01 15.65 7.30
N VAL A 222 -10.97 15.80 8.63
CA VAL A 222 -9.97 16.63 9.32
C VAL A 222 -8.58 16.00 9.17
N LEU A 223 -8.43 14.71 9.48
CA LEU A 223 -7.13 14.02 9.41
C LEU A 223 -6.60 13.95 7.98
N SER A 224 -7.45 13.67 6.97
CA SER A 224 -7.02 13.67 5.57
C SER A 224 -6.48 15.03 5.14
N ARG A 225 -7.12 16.12 5.57
CA ARG A 225 -6.65 17.47 5.29
C ARG A 225 -5.33 17.74 6.02
N ALA A 226 -5.24 17.40 7.31
CA ALA A 226 -4.03 17.58 8.10
C ALA A 226 -2.84 16.85 7.49
N VAL A 227 -2.99 15.57 7.11
CA VAL A 227 -1.94 14.78 6.43
C VAL A 227 -1.49 15.45 5.13
N ALA A 228 -2.44 15.93 4.31
CA ALA A 228 -2.12 16.60 3.05
C ALA A 228 -1.37 17.93 3.26
N ASP A 229 -1.76 18.70 4.29
CA ASP A 229 -1.15 19.97 4.62
C ASP A 229 0.23 19.80 5.29
N MET A 230 0.40 18.79 6.17
CA MET A 230 1.68 18.45 6.80
C MET A 230 2.75 18.07 5.77
N ARG A 231 2.39 17.35 4.72
CA ARG A 231 3.32 17.00 3.61
C ARG A 231 3.87 18.22 2.86
N ARG A 232 3.20 19.38 2.97
CA ARG A 232 3.58 20.65 2.31
C ARG A 232 4.13 21.68 3.28
N SER A 233 4.00 21.44 4.58
CA SER A 233 4.37 22.39 5.63
C SER A 233 5.85 22.27 5.98
N GLU A 234 6.51 23.41 6.15
CA GLU A 234 7.85 23.47 6.76
C GLU A 234 7.80 23.25 8.28
N VAL A 235 6.63 23.39 8.89
CA VAL A 235 6.42 23.21 10.35
C VAL A 235 5.25 22.25 10.58
N PRO A 236 5.45 20.93 10.43
CA PRO A 236 4.38 19.93 10.56
C PRO A 236 3.65 19.95 11.90
N ARG A 237 4.37 20.30 12.97
CA ARG A 237 3.81 20.41 14.33
C ARG A 237 2.61 21.35 14.39
N VAL A 238 2.74 22.58 13.88
CA VAL A 238 1.67 23.59 13.94
C VAL A 238 0.44 23.16 13.15
N THR A 239 0.65 22.40 12.08
CA THR A 239 -0.44 21.86 11.25
C THR A 239 -1.15 20.70 11.95
N PHE A 240 -0.43 19.94 12.78
CA PHE A 240 -0.98 18.80 13.52
C PHE A 240 -1.77 19.24 14.76
N GLU A 241 -1.29 20.25 15.51
CA GLU A 241 -1.97 20.86 16.67
C GLU A 241 -3.28 21.56 16.27
#